data_8b7b3ed59d27148bb9d7bec7f9f90590
#
_entry.id   8b7b3ed59d27148bb9d7bec7f9f90590
#
_cell.length_a   1.000
_cell.length_b   1.000
_cell.length_c   1.000
_cell.angle_alpha   90.00
_cell.angle_beta   90.00
_cell.angle_gamma   90.00
#
_symmetry.space_group_name_H-M   'P 1'
#
loop_
_entity.id
_entity.type
_entity.pdbx_description
1 polymer ?
#
loop_
_entity_poly.entity_id
_entity_poly.type
_entity_poly.pdbx_seq_one_letter_code
_entity_poly.pdbx_strand_id
1 'polypeptide(L)'
;MANINMVYPGKVGNEYFMTKGHIHDNPIYSPEIYITVKGTGKLVLQTLDGQVSVQDMEEGLINYIPAPWAHRCVNTGDIPLVYLGIFPANTRRDYSFDSHNFKKLVVEQNGKPEVIDNPTVNRSKG
;
A
#
# COMPACT_ATOMS: atom_id res chain seq x y z
N MET A 1 16.84 8.42 5.46
CA MET A 1 17.18 7.18 4.73
C MET A 1 16.27 7.02 3.53
N ALA A 2 16.78 6.39 2.47
CA ALA A 2 16.00 6.16 1.25
C ALA A 2 16.24 4.74 0.74
N ASN A 3 15.23 4.17 0.09
CA ASN A 3 15.35 2.89 -0.60
C ASN A 3 14.56 2.90 -1.90
N ILE A 4 14.86 1.92 -2.77
CA ILE A 4 14.11 1.69 -4.00
C ILE A 4 13.32 0.41 -3.83
N ASN A 5 12.04 0.46 -4.18
CA ASN A 5 11.12 -0.65 -4.06
C ASN A 5 10.56 -1.01 -5.43
N MET A 6 10.25 -2.28 -5.62
CA MET A 6 9.66 -2.77 -6.87
C MET A 6 8.56 -3.77 -6.56
N VAL A 7 7.42 -3.61 -7.24
CA VAL A 7 6.32 -4.58 -7.21
C VAL A 7 6.13 -5.09 -8.63
N TYR A 8 6.28 -6.40 -8.83
CA TYR A 8 6.07 -6.99 -10.15
C TYR A 8 4.61 -6.91 -10.57
N PRO A 9 4.32 -6.82 -11.87
CA PRO A 9 2.94 -6.88 -12.35
C PRO A 9 2.39 -8.29 -12.24
N GLY A 10 1.09 -8.41 -12.08
CA GLY A 10 0.40 -9.69 -12.04
C GLY A 10 -0.72 -9.71 -11.03
N LYS A 11 -1.39 -10.86 -10.97
CA LYS A 11 -2.57 -11.04 -10.11
C LYS A 11 -2.61 -12.45 -9.56
N VAL A 12 -3.26 -12.58 -8.38
CA VAL A 12 -3.73 -13.87 -7.85
C VAL A 12 -5.25 -13.83 -7.96
N GLY A 13 -5.83 -14.67 -8.83
CA GLY A 13 -7.23 -14.48 -9.21
C GLY A 13 -7.39 -13.11 -9.89
N ASN A 14 -8.23 -12.27 -9.36
CA ASN A 14 -8.40 -10.90 -9.85
C ASN A 14 -7.73 -9.84 -8.94
N GLU A 15 -7.03 -10.25 -7.89
CA GLU A 15 -6.35 -9.33 -6.98
C GLU A 15 -4.93 -9.05 -7.47
N TYR A 16 -4.60 -7.77 -7.65
CA TYR A 16 -3.28 -7.35 -8.10
C TYR A 16 -2.19 -7.67 -7.07
N PHE A 17 -0.97 -7.91 -7.56
CA PHE A 17 0.20 -8.05 -6.71
C PHE A 17 0.44 -6.77 -5.91
N MET A 18 0.91 -6.94 -4.68
CA MET A 18 1.07 -5.86 -3.72
C MET A 18 2.21 -6.17 -2.76
N THR A 19 2.68 -5.13 -2.07
CA THR A 19 3.61 -5.32 -0.97
C THR A 19 2.87 -5.86 0.26
N LYS A 20 3.62 -6.48 1.17
CA LYS A 20 3.10 -6.79 2.49
C LYS A 20 2.88 -5.49 3.25
N GLY A 21 1.67 -5.28 3.75
CA GLY A 21 1.36 -4.05 4.46
C GLY A 21 2.06 -3.96 5.81
N HIS A 22 2.41 -2.75 6.22
CA HIS A 22 3.03 -2.48 7.51
C HIS A 22 2.71 -1.08 8.01
N ILE A 23 3.06 -0.83 9.27
CA ILE A 23 2.99 0.47 9.93
C ILE A 23 4.37 0.79 10.53
N HIS A 24 4.72 2.06 10.63
CA HIS A 24 5.97 2.50 11.26
C HIS A 24 5.70 2.84 12.72
N ASP A 25 6.33 2.13 13.66
CA ASP A 25 5.98 2.23 15.08
C ASP A 25 7.14 2.48 16.04
N ASN A 26 8.38 2.73 15.57
CA ASN A 26 9.55 2.77 16.46
C ASN A 26 10.15 4.17 16.65
N PRO A 27 10.36 4.58 17.90
CA PRO A 27 9.60 4.32 19.13
C PRO A 27 8.27 5.06 19.10
N ILE A 28 8.16 5.95 18.13
CA ILE A 28 6.96 6.68 17.77
C ILE A 28 6.68 6.39 16.30
N TYR A 29 5.43 6.52 15.90
CA TYR A 29 5.05 6.38 14.50
C TYR A 29 5.79 7.42 13.66
N SER A 30 6.33 7.01 12.53
CA SER A 30 7.09 7.89 11.65
C SER A 30 6.48 7.96 10.26
N PRO A 31 6.57 9.12 9.61
CA PRO A 31 6.04 9.30 8.25
C PRO A 31 6.97 8.74 7.20
N GLU A 32 6.47 8.65 5.97
CA GLU A 32 7.25 8.26 4.80
C GLU A 32 6.79 9.03 3.56
N ILE A 33 7.70 9.23 2.64
CA ILE A 33 7.40 9.80 1.32
C ILE A 33 7.72 8.76 0.27
N TYR A 34 6.81 8.54 -0.68
CA TYR A 34 7.05 7.73 -1.86
C TYR A 34 7.05 8.60 -3.11
N ILE A 35 8.04 8.37 -3.97
CA ILE A 35 8.13 8.99 -5.29
C ILE A 35 8.10 7.88 -6.31
N THR A 36 7.05 7.82 -7.13
CA THR A 36 6.93 6.81 -8.17
C THR A 36 7.84 7.17 -9.34
N VAL A 37 8.73 6.26 -9.69
CA VAL A 37 9.72 6.42 -10.75
C VAL A 37 9.23 5.78 -12.05
N LYS A 38 8.52 4.65 -11.96
CA LYS A 38 8.05 3.90 -13.13
C LYS A 38 6.81 3.10 -12.79
N GLY A 39 5.91 2.98 -13.75
CA GLY A 39 4.71 2.19 -13.61
C GLY A 39 3.55 2.94 -12.99
N THR A 40 2.47 2.21 -12.73
CA THR A 40 1.24 2.74 -12.13
C THR A 40 0.75 1.81 -11.03
N GLY A 41 0.15 2.39 -10.00
CA GLY A 41 -0.37 1.60 -8.90
C GLY A 41 -1.28 2.39 -8.00
N LYS A 42 -1.63 1.77 -6.88
CA LYS A 42 -2.42 2.36 -5.82
C LYS A 42 -1.67 2.22 -4.50
N LEU A 43 -1.68 3.29 -3.72
CA LEU A 43 -1.20 3.30 -2.35
C LEU A 43 -2.42 3.22 -1.44
N VAL A 44 -2.54 2.12 -0.71
CA VAL A 44 -3.67 1.90 0.22
C VAL A 44 -3.19 2.24 1.61
N LEU A 45 -3.86 3.19 2.24
CA LEU A 45 -3.55 3.71 3.56
C LEU A 45 -4.69 3.40 4.52
N GLN A 46 -4.36 3.05 5.76
CA GLN A 46 -5.39 2.79 6.77
C GLN A 46 -4.88 3.17 8.16
N THR A 47 -5.72 3.88 8.92
CA THR A 47 -5.45 4.19 10.33
C THR A 47 -5.79 2.98 11.21
N LEU A 48 -5.30 3.01 12.45
CA LEU A 48 -5.60 1.96 13.42
C LEU A 48 -7.10 1.88 13.75
N ASP A 49 -7.81 3.00 13.66
CA ASP A 49 -9.26 3.05 13.89
C ASP A 49 -10.08 2.77 12.62
N GLY A 50 -9.42 2.44 11.50
CA GLY A 50 -10.08 1.93 10.32
C GLY A 50 -10.44 2.94 9.25
N GLN A 51 -9.95 4.19 9.33
CA GLN A 51 -10.09 5.13 8.22
C GLN A 51 -9.22 4.69 7.05
N VAL A 52 -9.73 4.76 5.84
CA VAL A 52 -9.03 4.31 4.64
C VAL A 52 -8.87 5.46 3.66
N SER A 53 -7.69 5.53 3.05
CA SER A 53 -7.41 6.43 1.92
C SER A 53 -6.71 5.62 0.83
N VAL A 54 -7.13 5.78 -0.41
CA VAL A 54 -6.48 5.16 -1.55
C VAL A 54 -6.01 6.26 -2.49
N GLN A 55 -4.71 6.28 -2.77
CA GLN A 55 -4.07 7.30 -3.61
C GLN A 55 -3.48 6.65 -4.85
N ASP A 56 -3.43 7.41 -5.94
CA ASP A 56 -2.76 6.94 -7.16
C ASP A 56 -1.24 7.03 -7.02
N MET A 57 -0.55 6.07 -7.62
CA MET A 57 0.90 6.10 -7.83
C MET A 57 1.16 6.13 -9.32
N GLU A 58 1.77 7.20 -9.80
CA GLU A 58 2.11 7.40 -11.21
C GLU A 58 3.49 8.02 -11.32
N GLU A 59 4.13 7.88 -12.47
CA GLU A 59 5.49 8.41 -12.69
C GLU A 59 5.55 9.90 -12.36
N GLY A 60 6.49 10.26 -11.47
CA GLY A 60 6.70 11.62 -11.00
C GLY A 60 5.78 12.08 -9.88
N LEU A 61 4.79 11.28 -9.49
CA LEU A 61 3.87 11.63 -8.40
C LEU A 61 4.53 11.34 -7.04
N ILE A 62 4.36 12.27 -6.11
CA ILE A 62 4.85 12.15 -4.75
C ILE A 62 3.67 11.87 -3.83
N ASN A 63 3.77 10.79 -3.04
CA ASN A 63 2.77 10.42 -2.04
C ASN A 63 3.36 10.62 -0.65
N TYR A 64 2.62 11.27 0.23
CA TYR A 64 2.99 11.44 1.62
C TYR A 64 2.19 10.47 2.49
N ILE A 65 2.89 9.71 3.32
CA ILE A 65 2.29 8.76 4.26
C ILE A 65 2.48 9.32 5.67
N PRO A 66 1.43 9.93 6.26
CA PRO A 66 1.54 10.43 7.62
C PRO A 66 1.59 9.29 8.63
N ALA A 67 2.17 9.56 9.77
CA ALA A 67 2.07 8.65 10.91
C ALA A 67 0.73 8.88 11.63
N PRO A 68 0.06 7.86 12.12
CA PRO A 68 0.39 6.43 12.14
C PRO A 68 -0.43 5.60 11.13
N TRP A 69 -0.29 5.86 9.85
CA TRP A 69 -1.03 5.13 8.82
C TRP A 69 -0.29 3.85 8.41
N ALA A 70 -0.98 2.71 8.46
CA ALA A 70 -0.53 1.50 7.81
C ALA A 70 -0.68 1.66 6.29
N HIS A 71 0.20 1.03 5.52
CA HIS A 71 0.21 1.24 4.08
C HIS A 71 0.71 0.02 3.32
N ARG A 72 0.24 -0.10 2.08
CA ARG A 72 0.74 -1.06 1.10
C ARG A 72 0.65 -0.47 -0.29
N CYS A 73 1.53 -0.92 -1.17
CA CYS A 73 1.54 -0.53 -2.58
C CYS A 73 1.04 -1.66 -3.45
N VAL A 74 0.17 -1.36 -4.39
CA VAL A 74 -0.46 -2.32 -5.30
C VAL A 74 -0.08 -1.94 -6.73
N ASN A 75 0.46 -2.89 -7.50
CA ASN A 75 0.75 -2.67 -8.92
C ASN A 75 -0.50 -2.95 -9.73
N THR A 76 -1.07 -1.92 -10.35
CA THR A 76 -2.28 -2.06 -11.18
C THR A 76 -1.97 -2.00 -12.67
N GLY A 77 -0.69 -1.89 -13.03
CA GLY A 77 -0.24 -1.85 -14.42
C GLY A 77 0.27 -3.19 -14.93
N ASP A 78 0.88 -3.17 -16.10
CA ASP A 78 1.44 -4.35 -16.75
C ASP A 78 2.98 -4.34 -16.81
N ILE A 79 3.61 -3.34 -16.19
CA ILE A 79 5.06 -3.24 -16.02
C ILE A 79 5.38 -3.13 -14.53
N PRO A 80 6.65 -3.34 -14.11
CA PRO A 80 7.00 -3.18 -12.69
C PRO A 80 6.68 -1.78 -12.18
N LEU A 81 6.11 -1.72 -10.98
CA LEU A 81 5.93 -0.47 -10.23
C LEU A 81 7.20 -0.23 -9.42
N VAL A 82 7.91 0.84 -9.72
CA VAL A 82 9.15 1.21 -9.05
C VAL A 82 8.98 2.54 -8.36
N TYR A 83 9.29 2.59 -7.07
CA TYR A 83 9.17 3.82 -6.29
C TYR A 83 10.30 3.95 -5.28
N LEU A 84 10.66 5.21 -5.01
CA LEU A 84 11.65 5.59 -4.02
C LEU A 84 10.92 5.89 -2.72
N GLY A 85 11.36 5.27 -1.62
CA GLY A 85 10.85 5.57 -0.29
C GLY A 85 11.86 6.41 0.49
N ILE A 86 11.39 7.45 1.18
CA ILE A 86 12.20 8.33 2.03
C ILE A 86 11.56 8.34 3.42
N PHE A 87 12.33 7.99 4.44
CA PHE A 87 11.85 7.81 5.80
C PHE A 87 12.96 8.07 6.81
N PRO A 88 12.62 8.37 8.09
CA PRO A 88 13.63 8.55 9.14
C PRO A 88 14.49 7.31 9.34
N ALA A 89 15.79 7.52 9.62
CA ALA A 89 16.76 6.41 9.72
C ALA A 89 16.43 5.42 10.83
N ASN A 90 15.71 5.85 11.87
CA ASN A 90 15.32 5.00 12.99
C ASN A 90 13.94 4.36 12.80
N THR A 91 13.37 4.42 11.61
CA THR A 91 12.09 3.81 11.30
C THR A 91 12.14 2.30 11.45
N ARG A 92 11.14 1.75 12.11
CA ARG A 92 10.93 0.32 12.27
C ARG A 92 9.57 -0.07 11.71
N ARG A 93 9.51 -1.22 11.01
CA ARG A 93 8.29 -1.69 10.36
C ARG A 93 7.62 -2.77 11.19
N ASP A 94 6.34 -2.58 11.49
CA ASP A 94 5.49 -3.58 12.11
C ASP A 94 4.63 -4.24 11.04
N TYR A 95 4.91 -5.51 10.73
CA TYR A 95 4.21 -6.29 9.72
C TYR A 95 3.02 -7.05 10.28
N SER A 96 2.71 -6.92 11.56
CA SER A 96 1.50 -7.53 12.13
C SER A 96 0.23 -6.95 11.54
N PHE A 97 0.30 -5.73 10.99
CA PHE A 97 -0.78 -5.12 10.22
C PHE A 97 -0.68 -5.60 8.77
N ASP A 98 -1.08 -6.83 8.54
CA ASP A 98 -0.94 -7.49 7.24
C ASP A 98 -2.22 -7.41 6.40
N SER A 99 -2.26 -8.20 5.32
CA SER A 99 -3.37 -8.19 4.37
C SER A 99 -4.72 -8.51 5.01
N HIS A 100 -4.76 -9.22 6.12
CA HIS A 100 -6.00 -9.56 6.80
C HIS A 100 -6.63 -8.36 7.52
N ASN A 101 -5.85 -7.35 7.83
CA ASN A 101 -6.31 -6.15 8.54
C ASN A 101 -6.71 -5.01 7.61
N PHE A 102 -6.29 -5.03 6.35
CA PHE A 102 -6.69 -4.00 5.40
C PHE A 102 -8.14 -4.21 4.96
N LYS A 103 -8.94 -3.17 5.12
CA LYS A 103 -10.39 -3.20 4.82
C LYS A 103 -10.69 -3.20 3.32
N LYS A 104 -9.74 -2.76 2.50
CA LYS A 104 -9.94 -2.64 1.06
C LYS A 104 -8.93 -3.48 0.30
N LEU A 105 -9.40 -4.07 -0.80
CA LEU A 105 -8.58 -4.78 -1.78
C LEU A 105 -8.63 -4.04 -3.11
N VAL A 106 -7.59 -4.19 -3.90
CA VAL A 106 -7.55 -3.67 -5.27
C VAL A 106 -7.59 -4.84 -6.24
N VAL A 107 -8.64 -4.91 -7.03
CA VAL A 107 -8.90 -6.01 -7.94
C VAL A 107 -9.12 -5.50 -9.36
N GLU A 108 -8.95 -6.38 -10.34
CA GLU A 108 -9.33 -6.09 -11.72
C GLU A 108 -10.80 -6.47 -11.92
N GLN A 109 -11.59 -5.51 -12.40
CA GLN A 109 -12.96 -5.74 -12.83
C GLN A 109 -13.15 -5.10 -14.20
N ASN A 110 -13.58 -5.87 -15.17
CA ASN A 110 -13.81 -5.38 -16.55
C ASN A 110 -12.59 -4.67 -17.15
N GLY A 111 -11.39 -5.20 -16.88
CA GLY A 111 -10.13 -4.69 -17.39
C GLY A 111 -9.61 -3.44 -16.66
N LYS A 112 -10.22 -3.06 -15.55
CA LYS A 112 -9.85 -1.84 -14.80
C LYS A 112 -9.62 -2.13 -13.32
N PRO A 113 -8.72 -1.38 -12.66
CA PRO A 113 -8.59 -1.47 -11.20
C PRO A 113 -9.84 -0.96 -10.48
N GLU A 114 -10.31 -1.76 -9.53
CA GLU A 114 -11.43 -1.40 -8.66
C GLU A 114 -11.02 -1.63 -7.21
N VAL A 115 -11.44 -0.72 -6.33
CA VAL A 115 -11.25 -0.85 -4.89
C VAL A 115 -12.53 -1.43 -4.29
N ILE A 116 -12.40 -2.59 -3.66
CA ILE A 116 -13.54 -3.30 -3.08
C ILE A 116 -13.32 -3.54 -1.60
N ASP A 117 -14.39 -3.86 -0.89
CA ASP A 117 -14.30 -4.27 0.51
C ASP A 117 -13.63 -5.64 0.61
N ASN A 118 -12.78 -5.80 1.64
CA ASN A 118 -12.12 -7.06 1.91
C ASN A 118 -13.12 -8.00 2.62
N PRO A 119 -13.58 -9.08 1.98
CA PRO A 119 -14.56 -9.96 2.58
C PRO A 119 -14.05 -10.69 3.82
N THR A 120 -12.73 -10.90 3.93
CA THR A 120 -12.14 -11.56 5.09
C THR A 120 -12.30 -10.71 6.35
N VAL A 121 -12.09 -9.39 6.25
CA VAL A 121 -12.26 -8.47 7.38
C VAL A 121 -13.72 -8.38 7.79
N ASN A 122 -14.64 -8.35 6.83
CA ASN A 122 -16.07 -8.25 7.12
C ASN A 122 -16.61 -9.53 7.78
N ARG A 123 -16.05 -10.70 7.46
CA ARG A 123 -16.45 -11.98 8.07
C ARG A 123 -16.05 -12.08 9.54
N SER A 124 -14.96 -11.44 9.96
CA SER A 124 -14.49 -11.47 11.34
C SER A 124 -15.37 -10.65 12.29
N LYS A 125 -16.32 -9.88 11.76
CA LYS A 125 -17.23 -9.05 12.53
C LYS A 125 -18.63 -9.65 12.66
N GLY A 126 -18.85 -10.78 12.04
CA GLY A 126 -20.13 -11.49 12.06
C GLY A 126 -20.37 -12.31 13.30
#